data_688229180081bef8d2d81a818967b3a3
#
_entry.id   688229180081bef8d2d81a818967b3a3
#
_cell.length_a   1.000
_cell.length_b   1.000
_cell.length_c   1.000
_cell.angle_alpha   90.00
_cell.angle_beta   90.00
_cell.angle_gamma   90.00
#
_symmetry.space_group_name_H-M   'P 1'
#
loop_
_entity.id
_entity.type
_entity.pdbx_description
1 polymer ?
#
loop_
_entity_poly.entity_id
_entity_poly.type
_entity_poly.pdbx_seq_one_letter_code
_entity_poly.pdbx_strand_id
1 'polypeptide(L)'
;MTNELKQNAEKQRENGERKEKKPRYSVRKNNKNVTAKKEEVTEKKQNTQEKRRATTRKRTNTKLERSEKLEFNFKKSNLKIIPLGGLQEIGKNITVFEYEDEIILVDCGLEFPGDDMLGVDLVIPDITYLIKNQEKIKGLVITHGHEDHIGAIPYILKQINIPIYATQLTVSLIKNKLEEHKLTQSTKIYTVKQGQTVRFKHMQVEFINS
;
A
#
# COMPACT_ATOMS: atom_id res chain seq x y z
N MET A 1 35.79 24.85 21.98
CA MET A 1 35.28 23.74 21.14
C MET A 1 36.40 23.21 20.24
N THR A 2 37.38 22.53 20.76
CA THR A 2 38.46 21.89 19.98
C THR A 2 39.33 21.12 20.95
N ASN A 3 39.05 19.89 21.26
CA ASN A 3 40.05 18.90 21.73
C ASN A 3 39.48 17.49 22.01
N GLU A 4 38.16 17.27 21.92
CA GLU A 4 37.59 15.94 22.20
C GLU A 4 37.37 15.08 20.97
N LEU A 5 37.53 15.60 19.76
CA LEU A 5 37.32 14.85 18.49
C LEU A 5 38.59 14.19 17.95
N LYS A 6 39.77 14.38 18.58
CA LYS A 6 41.02 13.76 18.13
C LYS A 6 41.43 12.50 18.90
N GLN A 7 40.84 12.21 20.06
CA GLN A 7 41.22 11.03 20.87
C GLN A 7 40.45 9.74 20.56
N ASN A 8 39.40 9.79 19.72
CA ASN A 8 38.64 8.58 19.35
C ASN A 8 39.07 7.92 18.03
N ALA A 9 40.04 8.49 17.31
CA ALA A 9 40.53 7.93 16.05
C ALA A 9 41.79 7.02 16.18
N GLU A 10 42.46 7.02 17.33
CA GLU A 10 43.70 6.24 17.52
C GLU A 10 43.53 4.89 18.24
N LYS A 11 42.35 4.57 18.75
CA LYS A 11 42.11 3.29 19.49
C LYS A 11 41.60 2.12 18.65
N GLN A 12 41.50 2.24 17.34
CA GLN A 12 41.00 1.15 16.47
C GLN A 12 42.04 0.52 15.52
N ARG A 13 43.34 0.75 15.71
CA ARG A 13 44.41 0.20 14.83
C ARG A 13 45.36 -0.81 15.48
N GLU A 14 45.11 -1.30 16.65
CA GLU A 14 45.89 -2.37 17.26
C GLU A 14 44.99 -3.53 17.70
N ASN A 15 44.74 -4.48 16.80
CA ASN A 15 44.53 -5.90 17.14
C ASN A 15 44.18 -6.71 15.89
N GLY A 16 45.06 -7.63 15.50
CA GLY A 16 44.60 -8.73 14.71
C GLY A 16 45.50 -9.35 13.66
N GLU A 17 46.78 -9.55 13.93
CA GLU A 17 47.51 -10.60 13.20
C GLU A 17 47.57 -11.90 14.04
N ARG A 18 46.77 -12.90 13.68
CA ARG A 18 46.93 -14.28 14.10
C ARG A 18 47.21 -15.17 12.91
N LYS A 19 48.44 -15.69 12.88
CA LYS A 19 48.95 -16.68 11.89
C LYS A 19 48.28 -18.03 12.13
N GLU A 20 47.63 -18.58 11.13
CA GLU A 20 47.16 -19.97 11.09
C GLU A 20 48.30 -20.96 10.81
N LYS A 21 48.48 -21.95 11.68
CA LYS A 21 49.36 -23.10 11.49
C LYS A 21 48.58 -24.25 10.85
N LYS A 22 49.02 -24.72 9.69
CA LYS A 22 48.50 -25.92 9.00
C LYS A 22 49.04 -27.20 9.68
N PRO A 23 48.22 -28.23 9.93
CA PRO A 23 48.70 -29.54 10.37
C PRO A 23 49.19 -30.40 9.20
N ARG A 24 50.33 -31.01 9.40
CA ARG A 24 50.91 -32.02 8.49
C ARG A 24 50.25 -33.36 8.76
N TYR A 25 49.71 -34.00 7.71
CA TYR A 25 49.28 -35.40 7.77
C TYR A 25 50.31 -36.32 7.12
N SER A 26 50.70 -37.36 7.82
CA SER A 26 51.55 -38.44 7.36
C SER A 26 50.72 -39.50 6.63
N VAL A 27 51.19 -39.93 5.47
CA VAL A 27 50.60 -40.97 4.62
C VAL A 27 51.10 -42.35 5.14
N ARG A 28 50.19 -43.23 5.55
CA ARG A 28 50.44 -44.67 5.66
C ARG A 28 49.65 -45.39 4.56
N LYS A 29 50.39 -46.09 3.69
CA LYS A 29 49.84 -46.98 2.68
C LYS A 29 49.30 -48.26 3.33
N ASN A 30 48.10 -48.63 3.04
CA ASN A 30 47.66 -50.03 3.07
C ASN A 30 46.70 -50.26 1.88
N ASN A 31 47.23 -50.98 0.93
CA ASN A 31 46.57 -51.44 -0.25
C ASN A 31 46.14 -52.92 -0.02
N LYS A 32 44.85 -53.19 -0.05
CA LYS A 32 44.23 -54.47 -0.52
C LYS A 32 42.81 -54.53 0.13
N ASN A 33 41.81 -54.34 -0.71
CA ASN A 33 40.37 -54.63 -0.58
C ASN A 33 39.50 -53.46 -1.11
N VAL A 34 39.79 -53.00 -2.33
CA VAL A 34 39.08 -51.79 -2.86
C VAL A 34 38.12 -52.15 -4.03
N THR A 35 38.20 -53.36 -4.61
CA THR A 35 37.40 -53.66 -5.80
C THR A 35 35.96 -54.08 -5.51
N ALA A 36 35.72 -54.93 -4.51
CA ALA A 36 34.36 -55.39 -4.19
C ALA A 36 33.43 -54.31 -3.56
N LYS A 37 34.00 -53.34 -2.86
CA LYS A 37 33.18 -52.24 -2.26
C LYS A 37 32.83 -51.13 -3.24
N LYS A 38 33.48 -51.02 -4.38
CA LYS A 38 33.18 -49.97 -5.38
C LYS A 38 31.97 -50.27 -6.22
N GLU A 39 31.64 -51.51 -6.50
CA GLU A 39 30.46 -51.88 -7.30
C GLU A 39 29.18 -51.72 -6.48
N GLU A 40 29.17 -52.14 -5.23
CA GLU A 40 28.01 -52.02 -4.37
C GLU A 40 27.66 -50.55 -4.03
N VAL A 41 28.67 -49.66 -3.98
CA VAL A 41 28.48 -48.22 -3.75
C VAL A 41 27.99 -47.51 -5.00
N THR A 42 28.33 -47.99 -6.20
CA THR A 42 27.84 -47.40 -7.46
C THR A 42 26.40 -47.80 -7.74
N GLU A 43 26.00 -49.04 -7.48
CA GLU A 43 24.58 -49.47 -7.59
C GLU A 43 23.67 -48.78 -6.61
N LYS A 44 24.09 -48.63 -5.35
CA LYS A 44 23.30 -47.86 -4.34
C LYS A 44 23.19 -46.37 -4.69
N LYS A 45 24.22 -45.76 -5.32
CA LYS A 45 24.14 -44.36 -5.76
C LYS A 45 23.27 -44.18 -6.97
N GLN A 46 23.25 -45.10 -7.94
CA GLN A 46 22.34 -45.04 -9.08
C GLN A 46 20.87 -45.21 -8.67
N ASN A 47 20.57 -46.18 -7.82
CA ASN A 47 19.24 -46.42 -7.33
C ASN A 47 18.70 -45.24 -6.46
N THR A 48 19.58 -44.53 -5.74
CA THR A 48 19.24 -43.34 -4.99
C THR A 48 18.99 -42.11 -5.87
N GLN A 49 19.76 -42.01 -7.01
CA GLN A 49 19.54 -40.95 -7.98
C GLN A 49 18.24 -41.13 -8.79
N GLU A 50 17.89 -42.37 -9.19
CA GLU A 50 16.61 -42.65 -9.83
C GLU A 50 15.41 -42.41 -8.94
N LYS A 51 15.45 -42.81 -7.67
CA LYS A 51 14.41 -42.48 -6.69
C LYS A 51 14.26 -40.98 -6.45
N ARG A 52 15.37 -40.22 -6.43
CA ARG A 52 15.33 -38.75 -6.31
C ARG A 52 14.76 -38.08 -7.57
N ARG A 53 15.10 -38.58 -8.77
CA ARG A 53 14.53 -38.09 -10.05
C ARG A 53 13.03 -38.38 -10.16
N ALA A 54 12.59 -39.58 -9.74
CA ALA A 54 11.18 -39.94 -9.75
C ALA A 54 10.33 -39.12 -8.74
N THR A 55 10.88 -38.85 -7.54
CA THR A 55 10.21 -37.98 -6.54
C THR A 55 10.19 -36.51 -6.94
N THR A 56 11.25 -36.02 -7.61
CA THR A 56 11.31 -34.65 -8.15
C THR A 56 10.30 -34.49 -9.30
N ARG A 57 10.22 -35.50 -10.19
CA ARG A 57 9.28 -35.48 -11.33
C ARG A 57 7.82 -35.55 -10.87
N LYS A 58 7.50 -36.31 -9.80
CA LYS A 58 6.16 -36.33 -9.18
C LYS A 58 5.84 -35.00 -8.49
N ARG A 59 6.81 -34.33 -7.82
CA ARG A 59 6.62 -33.04 -7.19
C ARG A 59 6.44 -31.88 -8.19
N THR A 60 7.10 -31.93 -9.34
CA THR A 60 6.93 -30.94 -10.41
C THR A 60 5.57 -31.09 -11.12
N ASN A 61 5.15 -32.33 -11.40
CA ASN A 61 3.83 -32.57 -12.02
C ASN A 61 2.68 -32.16 -11.09
N THR A 62 2.73 -32.50 -9.78
CA THR A 62 1.71 -32.05 -8.81
C THR A 62 1.69 -30.54 -8.61
N LYS A 63 2.84 -29.85 -8.80
CA LYS A 63 2.90 -28.39 -8.70
C LYS A 63 2.37 -27.72 -9.98
N LEU A 64 2.57 -28.32 -11.15
CA LEU A 64 2.00 -27.88 -12.42
C LEU A 64 0.48 -28.12 -12.48
N GLU A 65 0.00 -29.29 -12.09
CA GLU A 65 -1.44 -29.59 -12.03
C GLU A 65 -2.18 -28.74 -10.98
N ARG A 66 -1.49 -28.27 -9.91
CA ARG A 66 -2.06 -27.39 -8.91
C ARG A 66 -2.08 -25.93 -9.37
N SER A 67 -1.21 -25.53 -10.32
CA SER A 67 -1.23 -24.20 -10.94
C SER A 67 -2.28 -24.07 -12.05
N GLU A 68 -2.62 -25.17 -12.73
CA GLU A 68 -3.66 -25.19 -13.76
C GLU A 68 -5.09 -25.21 -13.20
N LYS A 69 -5.28 -25.60 -11.92
CA LYS A 69 -6.61 -25.61 -11.24
C LYS A 69 -6.92 -24.36 -10.42
N LEU A 70 -6.10 -23.34 -10.44
CA LEU A 70 -6.50 -22.02 -10.01
C LEU A 70 -7.24 -21.34 -11.18
N GLU A 71 -8.42 -21.82 -11.52
CA GLU A 71 -9.44 -21.00 -12.14
C GLU A 71 -9.77 -19.91 -11.11
N PHE A 72 -9.04 -18.80 -11.18
CA PHE A 72 -9.48 -17.56 -10.57
C PHE A 72 -10.76 -17.17 -11.30
N ASN A 73 -11.88 -17.58 -10.75
CA ASN A 73 -13.17 -17.02 -11.09
C ASN A 73 -13.13 -15.54 -10.66
N PHE A 74 -12.46 -14.72 -11.47
CA PHE A 74 -12.57 -13.29 -11.36
C PHE A 74 -14.03 -12.96 -11.67
N LYS A 75 -14.82 -12.87 -10.63
CA LYS A 75 -16.11 -12.20 -10.72
C LYS A 75 -15.78 -10.84 -11.31
N LYS A 76 -16.17 -10.61 -12.55
CA LYS A 76 -15.78 -9.42 -13.30
C LYS A 76 -16.49 -8.22 -12.69
N SER A 77 -15.88 -7.65 -11.65
CA SER A 77 -16.39 -6.45 -11.01
C SER A 77 -15.88 -5.25 -11.76
N ASN A 78 -16.76 -4.34 -12.11
CA ASN A 78 -16.39 -3.14 -12.81
C ASN A 78 -16.07 -2.04 -11.79
N LEU A 79 -14.92 -1.38 -11.97
CA LEU A 79 -14.66 -0.09 -11.32
C LEU A 79 -15.57 0.95 -11.97
N LYS A 80 -16.36 1.67 -11.15
CA LYS A 80 -17.13 2.82 -11.58
C LYS A 80 -16.42 4.09 -11.12
N ILE A 81 -16.30 5.04 -12.02
CA ILE A 81 -15.80 6.40 -11.76
C ILE A 81 -16.96 7.33 -12.08
N ILE A 82 -17.48 8.01 -11.05
CA ILE A 82 -18.71 8.81 -11.17
C ILE A 82 -18.40 10.23 -10.66
N PRO A 83 -18.20 11.20 -11.56
CA PRO A 83 -18.13 12.61 -11.16
C PRO A 83 -19.52 13.07 -10.73
N LEU A 84 -19.63 13.66 -9.54
CA LEU A 84 -20.86 14.30 -9.05
C LEU A 84 -20.84 15.81 -9.27
N GLY A 85 -19.69 16.36 -9.68
CA GLY A 85 -19.47 17.75 -10.05
C GLY A 85 -18.08 17.92 -10.66
N GLY A 86 -17.76 19.13 -11.14
CA GLY A 86 -16.46 19.46 -11.72
C GLY A 86 -16.28 19.09 -13.21
N LEU A 87 -17.31 18.60 -13.88
CA LEU A 87 -17.27 18.36 -15.32
C LEU A 87 -17.95 19.47 -16.09
N GLN A 88 -17.19 20.11 -16.99
CA GLN A 88 -17.65 21.26 -17.82
C GLN A 88 -18.06 22.49 -16.97
N GLU A 89 -17.60 22.55 -15.74
CA GLU A 89 -17.82 23.65 -14.78
C GLU A 89 -16.56 23.86 -13.95
N ILE A 90 -16.44 25.03 -13.32
CA ILE A 90 -15.34 25.37 -12.42
C ILE A 90 -15.87 25.27 -10.98
N GLY A 91 -15.35 24.32 -10.22
CA GLY A 91 -15.79 24.09 -8.84
C GLY A 91 -16.54 22.78 -8.66
N LYS A 92 -17.13 22.60 -7.50
CA LYS A 92 -17.86 21.37 -7.09
C LYS A 92 -17.11 20.07 -7.35
N ASN A 93 -15.78 20.10 -7.30
CA ASN A 93 -14.99 18.91 -7.60
C ASN A 93 -15.29 17.81 -6.58
N ILE A 94 -15.92 16.75 -7.04
CA ILE A 94 -16.16 15.52 -6.28
C ILE A 94 -16.27 14.34 -7.23
N THR A 95 -15.44 13.33 -7.00
CA THR A 95 -15.43 12.12 -7.82
C THR A 95 -15.57 10.88 -6.94
N VAL A 96 -16.47 10.00 -7.31
CA VAL A 96 -16.72 8.71 -6.66
C VAL A 96 -15.95 7.62 -7.40
N PHE A 97 -15.18 6.84 -6.65
CA PHE A 97 -14.60 5.58 -7.10
C PHE A 97 -15.35 4.45 -6.39
N GLU A 98 -16.16 3.69 -7.11
CA GLU A 98 -16.89 2.53 -6.57
C GLU A 98 -16.35 1.23 -7.17
N TYR A 99 -15.96 0.32 -6.28
CA TYR A 99 -15.56 -1.02 -6.65
C TYR A 99 -16.12 -2.02 -5.63
N GLU A 100 -16.87 -3.01 -6.09
CA GLU A 100 -17.58 -3.97 -5.24
C GLU A 100 -18.51 -3.29 -4.23
N ASP A 101 -18.26 -3.53 -2.94
CA ASP A 101 -18.99 -2.97 -1.80
C ASP A 101 -18.25 -1.79 -1.16
N GLU A 102 -17.39 -1.12 -1.92
CA GLU A 102 -16.51 -0.06 -1.42
C GLU A 102 -16.57 1.19 -2.28
N ILE A 103 -16.71 2.34 -1.62
CA ILE A 103 -16.69 3.67 -2.24
C ILE A 103 -15.60 4.51 -1.57
N ILE A 104 -14.77 5.13 -2.40
CA ILE A 104 -13.83 6.17 -2.03
C ILE A 104 -14.21 7.45 -2.77
N LEU A 105 -14.26 8.55 -2.05
CA LEU A 105 -14.47 9.87 -2.62
C LEU A 105 -13.15 10.59 -2.78
N VAL A 106 -12.98 11.32 -3.87
CA VAL A 106 -11.86 12.23 -4.10
C VAL A 106 -12.41 13.63 -4.24
N ASP A 107 -11.95 14.50 -3.32
CA ASP A 107 -12.37 15.89 -3.17
C ASP A 107 -13.87 16.08 -2.81
N CYS A 108 -14.18 17.28 -2.34
CA CYS A 108 -15.50 17.66 -1.88
C CYS A 108 -15.64 19.18 -1.92
N GLY A 109 -15.63 19.70 -3.12
CA GLY A 109 -15.57 21.12 -3.42
C GLY A 109 -16.92 21.81 -3.49
N LEU A 110 -16.89 23.12 -3.35
CA LEU A 110 -18.01 24.01 -3.69
C LEU A 110 -17.74 24.79 -4.98
N GLU A 111 -18.77 25.46 -5.47
CA GLU A 111 -18.68 26.45 -6.53
C GLU A 111 -19.24 27.76 -6.01
N PHE A 112 -18.62 28.88 -6.39
CA PHE A 112 -19.19 30.20 -6.15
C PHE A 112 -20.21 30.53 -7.23
N PRO A 113 -21.41 31.02 -6.85
CA PRO A 113 -22.46 31.32 -7.81
C PRO A 113 -22.03 32.39 -8.81
N GLY A 114 -22.52 32.28 -10.04
CA GLY A 114 -22.38 33.35 -11.04
C GLY A 114 -23.31 34.54 -10.75
N ASP A 115 -23.09 35.64 -11.48
CA ASP A 115 -23.85 36.88 -11.32
C ASP A 115 -25.35 36.73 -11.57
N ASP A 116 -25.77 35.68 -12.24
CA ASP A 116 -27.17 35.33 -12.56
C ASP A 116 -27.87 34.61 -11.40
N MET A 117 -27.13 34.13 -10.41
CA MET A 117 -27.67 33.38 -9.25
C MET A 117 -27.92 34.30 -8.05
N LEU A 118 -28.81 35.26 -8.20
CA LEU A 118 -29.11 36.24 -7.14
C LEU A 118 -29.61 35.58 -5.86
N GLY A 119 -28.96 35.92 -4.71
CA GLY A 119 -29.32 35.41 -3.39
C GLY A 119 -28.79 34.00 -3.07
N VAL A 120 -27.93 33.44 -3.92
CA VAL A 120 -27.21 32.19 -3.67
C VAL A 120 -25.81 32.52 -3.17
N ASP A 121 -25.45 32.03 -1.99
CA ASP A 121 -24.12 32.28 -1.38
C ASP A 121 -23.07 31.28 -1.89
N LEU A 122 -23.47 30.02 -2.11
CA LEU A 122 -22.58 28.97 -2.61
C LEU A 122 -23.40 27.81 -3.22
N VAL A 123 -22.75 27.07 -4.10
CA VAL A 123 -23.31 25.90 -4.76
C VAL A 123 -22.54 24.65 -4.35
N ILE A 124 -23.25 23.60 -3.96
CA ILE A 124 -22.64 22.32 -3.57
C ILE A 124 -23.09 21.19 -4.53
N PRO A 125 -22.31 20.11 -4.66
CA PRO A 125 -22.71 18.96 -5.46
C PRO A 125 -23.98 18.28 -4.95
N ASP A 126 -24.76 17.66 -5.84
CA ASP A 126 -25.83 16.74 -5.45
C ASP A 126 -25.23 15.42 -4.93
N ILE A 127 -25.45 15.14 -3.67
CA ILE A 127 -24.93 13.95 -2.99
C ILE A 127 -25.99 12.85 -2.79
N THR A 128 -27.10 12.90 -3.49
CA THR A 128 -28.16 11.88 -3.39
C THR A 128 -27.61 10.46 -3.59
N TYR A 129 -26.65 10.31 -4.50
CA TYR A 129 -25.97 9.04 -4.72
C TYR A 129 -25.21 8.54 -3.47
N LEU A 130 -24.53 9.45 -2.78
CA LEU A 130 -23.76 9.14 -1.58
C LEU A 130 -24.66 8.76 -0.41
N ILE A 131 -25.77 9.48 -0.21
CA ILE A 131 -26.76 9.20 0.84
C ILE A 131 -27.34 7.79 0.67
N LYS A 132 -27.67 7.40 -0.57
CA LYS A 132 -28.20 6.07 -0.88
C LYS A 132 -27.20 4.92 -0.71
N ASN A 133 -25.89 5.21 -0.72
CA ASN A 133 -24.83 4.23 -0.63
C ASN A 133 -23.87 4.47 0.55
N GLN A 134 -24.31 5.16 1.60
CA GLN A 134 -23.45 5.62 2.68
C GLN A 134 -22.69 4.48 3.41
N GLU A 135 -23.27 3.29 3.51
CA GLU A 135 -22.62 2.14 4.14
C GLU A 135 -21.37 1.63 3.36
N LYS A 136 -21.32 1.89 2.05
CA LYS A 136 -20.19 1.54 1.21
C LYS A 136 -19.05 2.54 1.30
N ILE A 137 -19.32 3.78 1.77
CA ILE A 137 -18.31 4.85 1.79
C ILE A 137 -17.27 4.57 2.86
N LYS A 138 -16.00 4.45 2.45
CA LYS A 138 -14.87 4.14 3.33
C LYS A 138 -14.02 5.35 3.66
N GLY A 139 -14.04 6.38 2.81
CA GLY A 139 -13.27 7.59 3.05
C GLY A 139 -13.45 8.65 1.98
N LEU A 140 -13.15 9.87 2.40
CA LEU A 140 -12.98 11.05 1.56
C LEU A 140 -11.50 11.39 1.54
N VAL A 141 -10.89 11.33 0.38
CA VAL A 141 -9.48 11.67 0.13
C VAL A 141 -9.43 13.05 -0.48
N ILE A 142 -8.60 13.94 0.07
CA ILE A 142 -8.48 15.31 -0.40
C ILE A 142 -7.13 15.51 -1.07
N THR A 143 -7.15 16.04 -2.28
CA THR A 143 -5.96 16.35 -3.06
C THR A 143 -5.22 17.55 -2.49
N HIS A 144 -5.92 18.67 -2.28
CA HIS A 144 -5.36 19.91 -1.74
C HIS A 144 -6.45 20.81 -1.14
N GLY A 145 -6.04 21.95 -0.57
CA GLY A 145 -6.88 22.77 0.30
C GLY A 145 -7.63 23.95 -0.35
N HIS A 146 -7.86 23.96 -1.65
CA HIS A 146 -8.67 25.00 -2.30
C HIS A 146 -10.17 24.77 -2.08
N GLU A 147 -10.97 25.84 -2.15
CA GLU A 147 -12.40 25.82 -1.87
C GLU A 147 -13.20 24.91 -2.80
N ASP A 148 -12.82 24.87 -4.04
CA ASP A 148 -13.40 24.00 -5.05
C ASP A 148 -13.06 22.51 -4.86
N HIS A 149 -12.23 22.18 -3.81
CA HIS A 149 -11.89 20.83 -3.40
C HIS A 149 -12.26 20.49 -1.95
N ILE A 150 -12.40 21.47 -1.05
CA ILE A 150 -12.74 21.23 0.36
C ILE A 150 -13.99 22.00 0.84
N GLY A 151 -14.49 22.95 0.06
CA GLY A 151 -15.47 23.91 0.53
C GLY A 151 -16.82 23.29 0.86
N ALA A 152 -17.24 22.22 0.19
CA ALA A 152 -18.52 21.56 0.47
C ALA A 152 -18.46 20.57 1.66
N ILE A 153 -17.29 20.27 2.22
CA ILE A 153 -17.12 19.30 3.31
C ILE A 153 -18.08 19.53 4.48
N PRO A 154 -18.22 20.74 5.07
CA PRO A 154 -19.10 20.93 6.21
C PRO A 154 -20.57 20.67 5.90
N TYR A 155 -21.00 20.98 4.69
CA TYR A 155 -22.40 20.81 4.25
C TYR A 155 -22.75 19.35 4.01
N ILE A 156 -21.82 18.58 3.46
CA ILE A 156 -21.97 17.14 3.20
C ILE A 156 -21.91 16.36 4.51
N LEU A 157 -20.98 16.70 5.41
CA LEU A 157 -20.83 16.02 6.71
C LEU A 157 -22.03 16.23 7.66
N LYS A 158 -22.86 17.23 7.44
CA LYS A 158 -24.14 17.37 8.16
C LYS A 158 -25.15 16.28 7.76
N GLN A 159 -24.99 15.67 6.60
CA GLN A 159 -25.92 14.66 6.06
C GLN A 159 -25.35 13.24 6.17
N ILE A 160 -24.04 13.06 5.96
CA ILE A 160 -23.36 11.76 6.01
C ILE A 160 -22.01 11.91 6.72
N ASN A 161 -21.68 10.98 7.63
CA ASN A 161 -20.41 11.01 8.36
C ASN A 161 -19.35 10.16 7.62
N ILE A 162 -18.31 10.82 7.10
CA ILE A 162 -17.25 10.19 6.29
C ILE A 162 -15.89 10.50 6.92
N PRO A 163 -15.00 9.51 7.13
CA PRO A 163 -13.63 9.78 7.55
C PRO A 163 -12.86 10.47 6.43
N ILE A 164 -12.05 11.48 6.79
CA ILE A 164 -11.28 12.31 5.85
C ILE A 164 -9.81 11.95 5.92
N TYR A 165 -9.15 11.88 4.77
CA TYR A 165 -7.71 11.65 4.61
C TYR A 165 -7.10 12.79 3.81
N ALA A 166 -6.18 13.55 4.41
CA ALA A 166 -5.54 14.70 3.77
C ALA A 166 -4.13 14.96 4.33
N THR A 167 -3.33 15.75 3.63
CA THR A 167 -2.03 16.20 4.11
C THR A 167 -2.18 17.20 5.25
N GLN A 168 -1.11 17.41 6.03
CA GLN A 168 -1.14 18.24 7.25
C GLN A 168 -1.69 19.66 7.03
N LEU A 169 -1.27 20.32 5.95
CA LEU A 169 -1.75 21.67 5.64
C LEU A 169 -3.24 21.68 5.34
N THR A 170 -3.68 20.76 4.47
CA THR A 170 -5.10 20.62 4.10
C THR A 170 -5.96 20.27 5.31
N VAL A 171 -5.48 19.37 6.20
CA VAL A 171 -6.15 19.05 7.47
C VAL A 171 -6.37 20.29 8.33
N SER A 172 -5.39 21.19 8.41
CA SER A 172 -5.51 22.44 9.19
C SER A 172 -6.62 23.32 8.63
N LEU A 173 -6.68 23.49 7.31
CA LEU A 173 -7.74 24.25 6.64
C LEU A 173 -9.11 23.64 6.85
N ILE A 174 -9.22 22.32 6.71
CA ILE A 174 -10.49 21.60 6.95
C ILE A 174 -10.96 21.74 8.40
N LYS A 175 -10.05 21.65 9.38
CA LYS A 175 -10.37 21.80 10.79
C LYS A 175 -10.98 23.18 11.10
N ASN A 176 -10.43 24.26 10.55
CA ASN A 176 -10.99 25.60 10.71
C ASN A 176 -12.44 25.66 10.22
N LYS A 177 -12.71 25.10 9.01
CA LYS A 177 -14.06 25.02 8.45
C LYS A 177 -15.02 24.22 9.34
N LEU A 178 -14.57 23.06 9.84
CA LEU A 178 -15.37 22.21 10.70
C LEU A 178 -15.64 22.87 12.06
N GLU A 179 -14.74 23.69 12.58
CA GLU A 179 -14.93 24.45 13.80
C GLU A 179 -16.04 25.51 13.64
N GLU A 180 -16.02 26.28 12.56
CA GLU A 180 -17.06 27.25 12.19
C GLU A 180 -18.45 26.58 12.13
N HIS A 181 -18.51 25.35 11.63
CA HIS A 181 -19.76 24.57 11.51
C HIS A 181 -20.05 23.67 12.70
N LYS A 182 -19.24 23.67 13.78
CA LYS A 182 -19.37 22.83 15.01
C LYS A 182 -19.33 21.33 14.73
N LEU A 183 -18.56 20.90 13.73
CA LEU A 183 -18.46 19.50 13.28
C LEU A 183 -17.16 18.82 13.70
N THR A 184 -16.23 19.52 14.34
CA THR A 184 -14.88 19.02 14.67
C THR A 184 -14.92 17.74 15.50
N GLN A 185 -15.83 17.63 16.47
CA GLN A 185 -15.92 16.46 17.36
C GLN A 185 -16.57 15.23 16.70
N SER A 186 -17.43 15.44 15.73
CA SER A 186 -18.13 14.35 15.03
C SER A 186 -17.36 13.77 13.86
N THR A 187 -16.34 14.47 13.38
CA THR A 187 -15.61 14.12 12.16
C THR A 187 -14.27 13.45 12.47
N LYS A 188 -14.01 12.29 11.87
CA LYS A 188 -12.70 11.61 11.93
C LYS A 188 -11.82 12.12 10.81
N ILE A 189 -10.65 12.69 11.16
CA ILE A 189 -9.67 13.18 10.20
C ILE A 189 -8.35 12.45 10.41
N TYR A 190 -7.82 11.88 9.35
CA TYR A 190 -6.53 11.21 9.31
C TYR A 190 -5.52 12.04 8.52
N THR A 191 -4.46 12.46 9.19
CA THR A 191 -3.36 13.14 8.52
C THR A 191 -2.46 12.12 7.83
N VAL A 192 -2.22 12.31 6.54
CA VAL A 192 -1.34 11.45 5.73
C VAL A 192 -0.10 12.23 5.28
N LYS A 193 0.95 11.49 4.94
CA LYS A 193 2.21 12.04 4.43
C LYS A 193 2.39 11.65 2.97
N GLN A 194 3.21 12.40 2.25
CA GLN A 194 3.68 12.02 0.92
C GLN A 194 4.30 10.62 0.92
N GLY A 195 3.99 9.82 -0.09
CA GLY A 195 4.39 8.42 -0.23
C GLY A 195 3.61 7.45 0.67
N GLN A 196 2.70 7.95 1.50
CA GLN A 196 1.87 7.09 2.35
C GLN A 196 0.73 6.47 1.54
N THR A 197 0.52 5.17 1.71
CA THR A 197 -0.61 4.43 1.14
C THR A 197 -1.66 4.14 2.22
N VAL A 198 -2.88 4.56 1.98
CA VAL A 198 -4.06 4.17 2.75
C VAL A 198 -4.71 2.97 2.07
N ARG A 199 -4.91 1.88 2.80
CA ARG A 199 -5.49 0.64 2.28
C ARG A 199 -6.89 0.46 2.83
N PHE A 200 -7.81 0.18 1.93
CA PHE A 200 -9.17 -0.25 2.21
C PHE A 200 -9.30 -1.75 1.90
N LYS A 201 -10.49 -2.28 1.83
CA LYS A 201 -10.71 -3.72 1.61
C LYS A 201 -10.31 -4.16 0.19
N HIS A 202 -10.72 -3.40 -0.81
CA HIS A 202 -10.51 -3.71 -2.24
C HIS A 202 -9.66 -2.68 -2.97
N MET A 203 -9.60 -1.45 -2.46
CA MET A 203 -8.89 -0.33 -3.05
C MET A 203 -7.76 0.17 -2.15
N GLN A 204 -6.82 0.86 -2.73
CA GLN A 204 -5.77 1.58 -2.00
C GLN A 204 -5.51 2.92 -2.67
N VAL A 205 -5.12 3.90 -1.86
CA VAL A 205 -4.78 5.25 -2.31
C VAL A 205 -3.39 5.60 -1.84
N GLU A 206 -2.51 5.94 -2.75
CA GLU A 206 -1.18 6.45 -2.47
C GLU A 206 -1.17 7.97 -2.64
N PHE A 207 -0.62 8.68 -1.64
CA PHE A 207 -0.50 10.13 -1.64
C PHE A 207 0.86 10.51 -2.24
N ILE A 208 0.90 10.87 -3.51
CA ILE A 208 2.09 11.37 -4.20
C ILE A 208 2.18 12.89 -4.12
N ASN A 209 3.38 13.45 -4.34
CA ASN A 209 3.53 14.89 -4.47
C ASN A 209 3.10 15.33 -5.87
N SER A 210 2.37 16.42 -5.94
CA SER A 210 2.01 17.14 -7.18
C SER A 210 2.92 18.35 -7.37
#